data_5b11400cfdd27373895d94d6a181aaf8
#
_entry.id   5b11400cfdd27373895d94d6a181aaf8
#
_cell.length_a   1.000
_cell.length_b   1.000
_cell.length_c   1.000
_cell.angle_alpha   90.00
_cell.angle_beta   90.00
_cell.angle_gamma   90.00
#
_symmetry.space_group_name_H-M   'P 1'
#
loop_
_entity.id
_entity.type
_entity.pdbx_description
1 polymer ?
#
loop_
_entity_poly.entity_id
_entity_poly.type
_entity_poly.pdbx_seq_one_letter_code
_entity_poly.pdbx_strand_id
1 'polypeptide(L)'
;MPQANGLQFTARVGELPSDMFSVVSFALTEGLSQLFHGRLIMASTDPGIQASDVLEQPVDLMVWQDGTPLRRFIGVVNEFSRGDTGYRRTRYELSIQPPLWRLGLMHNSRIFQTQTTDTIVRTLLEERGIVDSVFDLKRAPQAREYCVQHRESDLAFIERLAA
;
A
#
# COMPACT_ATOMS: atom_id res chain seq x y z
N MET A 1 16.76 23.01 18.76
CA MET A 1 16.15 21.67 18.92
C MET A 1 17.31 20.69 18.93
N PRO A 2 17.45 19.76 19.90
CA PRO A 2 18.48 18.74 19.81
C PRO A 2 18.21 17.93 18.54
N GLN A 3 19.20 17.85 17.66
CA GLN A 3 19.15 16.92 16.52
C GLN A 3 19.13 15.52 17.12
N ALA A 4 18.05 14.78 16.86
CA ALA A 4 17.98 13.40 17.26
C ALA A 4 18.95 12.60 16.36
N ASN A 5 20.02 12.09 16.96
CA ASN A 5 20.99 11.22 16.29
C ASN A 5 20.42 9.82 16.20
N GLY A 6 20.67 9.16 15.08
CA GLY A 6 20.25 7.78 14.83
C GLY A 6 19.01 7.63 13.95
N LEU A 7 18.52 6.41 13.89
CA LEU A 7 17.32 6.08 13.11
C LEU A 7 16.04 6.54 13.82
N GLN A 8 15.18 7.20 13.06
CA GLN A 8 13.87 7.65 13.50
C GLN A 8 12.81 7.22 12.49
N PHE A 9 11.60 7.03 12.99
CA PHE A 9 10.48 6.59 12.17
C PHE A 9 9.29 7.51 12.43
N THR A 10 8.67 7.99 11.37
CA THR A 10 7.42 8.74 11.43
C THR A 10 6.41 8.11 10.50
N ALA A 11 5.14 8.08 10.91
CA ALA A 11 4.06 7.60 10.08
C ALA A 11 2.88 8.56 10.15
N ARG A 12 2.31 8.88 9.01
CA ARG A 12 1.03 9.60 8.88
C ARG A 12 0.00 8.64 8.32
N VAL A 13 -1.21 8.69 8.88
CA VAL A 13 -2.33 7.82 8.49
C VAL A 13 -3.49 8.71 8.09
N GLY A 14 -3.83 8.74 6.81
CA GLY A 14 -4.91 9.55 6.27
C GLY A 14 -4.85 11.01 6.72
N GLU A 15 -6.00 11.52 7.13
CA GLU A 15 -6.18 12.89 7.64
C GLU A 15 -5.97 12.99 9.16
N LEU A 16 -5.57 11.91 9.84
CA LEU A 16 -5.30 11.97 11.28
C LEU A 16 -4.12 12.92 11.57
N PRO A 17 -4.12 13.56 12.75
CA PRO A 17 -3.02 14.42 13.17
C PRO A 17 -1.66 13.71 13.05
N SER A 18 -0.64 14.42 12.62
CA SER A 18 0.70 13.86 12.37
C SER A 18 1.37 13.29 13.63
N ASP A 19 0.91 13.69 14.81
CA ASP A 19 1.36 13.24 16.13
C ASP A 19 0.42 12.19 16.76
N MET A 20 -0.65 11.80 16.05
CA MET A 20 -1.61 10.79 16.53
C MET A 20 -0.91 9.48 16.87
N PHE A 21 0.05 9.07 16.06
CA PHE A 21 0.79 7.83 16.23
C PHE A 21 2.29 8.06 16.38
N SER A 22 2.89 7.36 17.31
CA SER A 22 4.34 7.16 17.39
C SER A 22 4.67 5.75 16.90
N VAL A 23 5.58 5.61 15.95
CA VAL A 23 6.04 4.31 15.47
C VAL A 23 6.90 3.66 16.54
N VAL A 24 6.51 2.47 16.98
CA VAL A 24 7.27 1.66 17.96
C VAL A 24 8.24 0.75 17.22
N SER A 25 7.74 0.04 16.22
CA SER A 25 8.53 -0.81 15.35
C SER A 25 7.78 -1.05 14.05
N PHE A 26 8.50 -1.45 13.01
CA PHE A 26 7.89 -1.94 11.79
C PHE A 26 8.71 -3.08 11.20
N ALA A 27 8.05 -3.93 10.43
CA ALA A 27 8.66 -4.93 9.56
C ALA A 27 8.09 -4.75 8.17
N LEU A 28 8.93 -4.79 7.15
CA LEU A 28 8.52 -4.61 5.77
C LEU A 28 9.20 -5.66 4.89
N THR A 29 8.40 -6.34 4.08
CA THR A 29 8.85 -7.33 3.10
C THR A 29 8.61 -6.77 1.71
N GLU A 30 9.64 -6.75 0.89
CA GLU A 30 9.62 -6.33 -0.51
C GLU A 30 10.23 -7.41 -1.39
N GLY A 31 9.80 -7.49 -2.64
CA GLY A 31 10.36 -8.38 -3.65
C GLY A 31 10.07 -7.89 -5.07
N LEU A 32 10.84 -8.39 -6.04
CA LEU A 32 10.55 -8.14 -7.45
C LEU A 32 9.25 -8.87 -7.82
N SER A 33 8.38 -8.20 -8.57
CA SER A 33 7.07 -8.71 -8.99
C SER A 33 6.18 -9.17 -7.82
N GLN A 34 6.35 -8.56 -6.65
CA GLN A 34 5.56 -8.83 -5.46
C GLN A 34 5.09 -7.52 -4.85
N LEU A 35 3.86 -7.49 -4.35
CA LEU A 35 3.38 -6.38 -3.55
C LEU A 35 4.17 -6.35 -2.23
N PHE A 36 4.63 -5.17 -1.82
CA PHE A 36 5.21 -5.07 -0.49
C PHE A 36 4.12 -5.29 0.58
N HIS A 37 4.55 -5.82 1.70
CA HIS A 37 3.73 -5.97 2.89
C HIS A 37 4.47 -5.37 4.08
N GLY A 38 3.81 -4.46 4.79
CA GLY A 38 4.35 -3.82 5.98
C GLY A 38 3.46 -4.06 7.20
N ARG A 39 4.08 -4.39 8.32
CA ARG A 39 3.43 -4.47 9.63
C ARG A 39 4.01 -3.39 10.52
N LEU A 40 3.17 -2.48 11.00
CA LEU A 40 3.55 -1.37 11.86
C LEU A 40 2.98 -1.56 13.26
N ILE A 41 3.84 -1.45 14.25
CA ILE A 41 3.43 -1.35 15.64
C ILE A 41 3.52 0.11 16.04
N MET A 42 2.39 0.65 16.44
CA MET A 42 2.20 2.07 16.73
C MET A 42 1.74 2.26 18.17
N ALA A 43 1.99 3.42 18.72
CA ALA A 43 1.46 3.82 20.03
C ALA A 43 0.79 5.19 19.93
N SER A 44 -0.38 5.33 20.56
CA SER A 44 -1.10 6.59 20.66
C SER A 44 -1.50 6.87 22.11
N THR A 45 -1.63 8.14 22.48
CA THR A 45 -2.23 8.58 23.73
C THR A 45 -3.75 8.48 23.70
N ASP A 46 -4.34 8.39 22.51
CA ASP A 46 -5.77 8.20 22.31
C ASP A 46 -6.10 6.69 22.31
N PRO A 47 -6.87 6.20 23.30
CA PRO A 47 -7.33 4.81 23.33
C PRO A 47 -8.57 4.56 22.48
N GLY A 48 -9.16 5.61 21.91
CA GLY A 48 -10.45 5.58 21.21
C GLY A 48 -10.39 5.47 19.70
N ILE A 49 -9.20 5.34 19.11
CA ILE A 49 -9.05 5.25 17.65
C ILE A 49 -9.81 4.03 17.13
N GLN A 50 -10.73 4.27 16.19
CA GLN A 50 -11.58 3.25 15.60
C GLN A 50 -11.00 2.71 14.30
N ALA A 51 -11.38 1.49 13.94
CA ALA A 51 -11.00 0.89 12.65
C ALA A 51 -11.49 1.72 11.45
N SER A 52 -12.65 2.35 11.55
CA SER A 52 -13.21 3.25 10.53
C SER A 52 -12.34 4.46 10.22
N ASP A 53 -11.54 4.91 11.19
CA ASP A 53 -10.69 6.09 11.03
C ASP A 53 -9.35 5.77 10.35
N VAL A 54 -9.01 4.48 10.31
CA VAL A 54 -7.68 3.99 9.91
C VAL A 54 -7.72 3.07 8.70
N LEU A 55 -8.70 2.16 8.61
CA LEU A 55 -8.81 1.22 7.48
C LEU A 55 -9.00 1.96 6.16
N GLU A 56 -8.36 1.44 5.11
CA GLU A 56 -8.35 2.02 3.75
C GLU A 56 -7.71 3.42 3.66
N GLN A 57 -7.19 3.97 4.76
CA GLN A 57 -6.48 5.25 4.74
C GLN A 57 -5.07 5.10 4.19
N PRO A 58 -4.59 6.11 3.44
CA PRO A 58 -3.20 6.13 3.00
C PRO A 58 -2.25 6.24 4.19
N VAL A 59 -1.14 5.53 4.12
CA VAL A 59 -0.06 5.60 5.10
C VAL A 59 1.21 6.07 4.41
N ASP A 60 1.85 7.05 5.03
CA ASP A 60 3.17 7.55 4.65
C ASP A 60 4.15 7.25 5.79
N LEU A 61 4.89 6.14 5.66
CA LEU A 61 5.94 5.74 6.59
C LEU A 61 7.28 6.28 6.11
N MET A 62 7.92 7.09 6.93
CA MET A 62 9.23 7.67 6.65
C MET A 62 10.28 7.16 7.62
N VAL A 63 11.39 6.70 7.07
CA VAL A 63 12.61 6.36 7.81
C VAL A 63 13.60 7.50 7.68
N TRP A 64 14.10 7.98 8.81
CA TRP A 64 15.06 9.07 8.90
C TRP A 64 16.36 8.58 9.51
N GLN A 65 17.47 9.09 9.03
CA GLN A 65 18.77 8.94 9.67
C GLN A 65 19.39 10.30 9.90
N ASP A 66 19.67 10.62 11.16
CA ASP A 66 20.28 11.89 11.58
C ASP A 66 19.54 13.12 11.01
N GLY A 67 18.20 13.06 10.98
CA GLY A 67 17.32 14.10 10.45
C GLY A 67 17.22 14.16 8.93
N THR A 68 17.88 13.24 8.19
CA THR A 68 17.80 13.14 6.73
C THR A 68 16.86 12.00 6.34
N PRO A 69 15.91 12.21 5.40
CA PRO A 69 15.04 11.14 4.93
C PRO A 69 15.86 10.07 4.19
N LEU A 70 15.77 8.83 4.66
CA LEU A 70 16.49 7.68 4.10
C LEU A 70 15.61 6.85 3.18
N ARG A 71 14.40 6.52 3.62
CA ARG A 71 13.42 5.73 2.85
C ARG A 71 12.00 6.18 3.16
N ARG A 72 11.14 6.07 2.17
CA ARG A 72 9.71 6.35 2.27
C ARG A 72 8.91 5.20 1.71
N PHE A 73 7.87 4.80 2.45
CA PHE A 73 6.93 3.77 2.03
C PHE A 73 5.51 4.35 2.05
N ILE A 74 4.84 4.28 0.90
CA ILE A 74 3.46 4.74 0.76
C ILE A 74 2.59 3.52 0.51
N GLY A 75 1.56 3.35 1.32
CA GLY A 75 0.62 2.26 1.21
C GLY A 75 -0.76 2.65 1.68
N VAL A 76 -1.64 1.66 1.80
CA VAL A 76 -2.95 1.78 2.44
C VAL A 76 -3.06 0.79 3.58
N VAL A 77 -3.79 1.13 4.62
CA VAL A 77 -4.05 0.22 5.73
C VAL A 77 -5.07 -0.82 5.30
N ASN A 78 -4.67 -2.07 5.26
CA ASN A 78 -5.55 -3.19 4.93
C ASN A 78 -6.02 -3.98 6.17
N GLU A 79 -5.30 -3.88 7.29
CA GLU A 79 -5.70 -4.48 8.56
C GLU A 79 -5.38 -3.51 9.72
N PHE A 80 -6.23 -3.52 10.72
CA PHE A 80 -6.07 -2.72 11.93
C PHE A 80 -6.48 -3.52 13.16
N SER A 81 -5.66 -3.46 14.20
CA SER A 81 -6.01 -4.02 15.49
C SER A 81 -5.54 -3.12 16.62
N ARG A 82 -6.35 -3.09 17.70
CA ARG A 82 -6.00 -2.45 18.95
C ARG A 82 -5.47 -3.50 19.91
N GLY A 83 -4.25 -3.29 20.37
CA GLY A 83 -3.60 -4.12 21.41
C GLY A 83 -3.83 -3.58 22.82
N ASP A 84 -2.87 -3.85 23.68
CA ASP A 84 -2.95 -3.50 25.09
C ASP A 84 -2.92 -1.98 25.31
N THR A 85 -3.73 -1.55 26.28
CA THR A 85 -3.71 -0.19 26.79
C THR A 85 -2.86 -0.15 28.06
N GLY A 86 -1.71 0.50 27.97
CA GLY A 86 -0.85 0.78 29.11
C GLY A 86 -1.30 2.03 29.86
N TYR A 87 -0.50 2.45 30.86
CA TYR A 87 -0.82 3.59 31.72
C TYR A 87 -0.97 4.92 30.94
N ARG A 88 -0.19 5.12 29.87
CA ARG A 88 -0.18 6.38 29.12
C ARG A 88 -0.45 6.23 27.62
N ARG A 89 -0.34 5.04 27.07
CA ARG A 89 -0.47 4.80 25.63
C ARG A 89 -1.15 3.47 25.36
N THR A 90 -1.91 3.46 24.29
CA THR A 90 -2.52 2.26 23.70
C THR A 90 -1.68 1.83 22.51
N ARG A 91 -1.45 0.54 22.39
CA ARG A 91 -0.76 -0.07 21.26
C ARG A 91 -1.76 -0.35 20.14
N TYR A 92 -1.33 -0.06 18.93
CA TYR A 92 -2.07 -0.35 17.71
C TYR A 92 -1.17 -1.09 16.73
N GLU A 93 -1.76 -1.97 15.97
CA GLU A 93 -1.07 -2.69 14.92
C GLU A 93 -1.79 -2.46 13.60
N LEU A 94 -1.03 -2.04 12.59
CA LEU A 94 -1.49 -1.77 11.24
C LEU A 94 -0.72 -2.66 10.28
N SER A 95 -1.45 -3.31 9.37
CA SER A 95 -0.87 -3.90 8.17
C SER A 95 -1.05 -2.92 7.01
N ILE A 96 -0.02 -2.73 6.20
CA ILE A 96 -0.04 -1.84 5.05
C ILE A 96 0.40 -2.57 3.79
N GLN A 97 -0.25 -2.25 2.68
CA GLN A 97 0.07 -2.75 1.35
C GLN A 97 -0.05 -1.63 0.30
N PRO A 98 0.55 -1.75 -0.89
CA PRO A 98 0.31 -0.78 -1.96
C PRO A 98 -1.16 -0.83 -2.40
N PRO A 99 -1.74 0.28 -2.92
CA PRO A 99 -3.15 0.31 -3.38
C PRO A 99 -3.52 -0.82 -4.34
N LEU A 100 -2.54 -1.35 -5.04
CA LEU A 100 -2.68 -2.45 -6.01
C LEU A 100 -3.25 -3.74 -5.38
N TRP A 101 -3.11 -3.95 -4.06
CA TRP A 101 -3.65 -5.12 -3.38
C TRP A 101 -5.17 -5.27 -3.53
N ARG A 102 -5.87 -4.14 -3.68
CA ARG A 102 -7.33 -4.11 -3.87
C ARG A 102 -7.79 -4.88 -5.11
N LEU A 103 -6.92 -4.96 -6.12
CA LEU A 103 -7.18 -5.74 -7.34
C LEU A 103 -7.23 -7.26 -7.08
N GLY A 104 -6.68 -7.71 -5.94
CA GLY A 104 -6.77 -9.09 -5.48
C GLY A 104 -8.11 -9.48 -4.86
N LEU A 105 -8.93 -8.49 -4.48
CA LEU A 105 -10.18 -8.74 -3.74
C LEU A 105 -11.35 -9.18 -4.62
N MET A 106 -11.28 -8.97 -5.93
CA MET A 106 -12.38 -9.26 -6.85
C MET A 106 -11.94 -10.17 -7.98
N HIS A 107 -12.75 -11.17 -8.28
CA HIS A 107 -12.57 -12.08 -9.39
C HIS A 107 -13.51 -11.69 -10.53
N ASN A 108 -12.98 -11.66 -11.73
CA ASN A 108 -13.73 -11.27 -12.92
C ASN A 108 -13.57 -12.29 -14.06
N SER A 109 -14.50 -12.21 -15.02
CA SER A 109 -14.40 -12.89 -16.32
C SER A 109 -14.71 -11.86 -17.38
N ARG A 110 -13.70 -11.47 -18.16
CA ARG A 110 -13.78 -10.41 -19.18
C ARG A 110 -13.04 -10.83 -20.44
N ILE A 111 -13.45 -10.25 -21.56
CA ILE A 111 -12.77 -10.41 -22.84
C ILE A 111 -12.37 -9.02 -23.32
N PHE A 112 -11.09 -8.82 -23.58
CA PHE A 112 -10.53 -7.62 -24.19
C PHE A 112 -10.21 -7.96 -25.64
N GLN A 113 -10.69 -7.12 -26.57
CA GLN A 113 -10.51 -7.34 -28.01
C GLN A 113 -9.70 -6.21 -28.62
N THR A 114 -8.74 -6.55 -29.46
CA THR A 114 -7.92 -5.60 -30.21
C THR A 114 -7.25 -4.56 -29.32
N GLN A 115 -6.80 -4.97 -28.13
CA GLN A 115 -6.14 -4.10 -27.16
C GLN A 115 -4.71 -4.55 -26.88
N THR A 116 -3.87 -3.59 -26.53
CA THR A 116 -2.50 -3.85 -26.07
C THR A 116 -2.49 -4.17 -24.58
N THR A 117 -1.47 -4.87 -24.09
CA THR A 117 -1.34 -5.24 -22.68
C THR A 117 -1.36 -4.02 -21.75
N ASP A 118 -0.65 -2.96 -22.11
CA ASP A 118 -0.62 -1.73 -21.31
C ASP A 118 -1.99 -1.04 -21.24
N THR A 119 -2.74 -1.01 -22.36
CA THR A 119 -4.12 -0.48 -22.37
C THR A 119 -5.02 -1.26 -21.43
N ILE A 120 -4.96 -2.59 -21.47
CA ILE A 120 -5.75 -3.46 -20.59
C ILE A 120 -5.39 -3.17 -19.12
N VAL A 121 -4.09 -3.13 -18.79
CA VAL A 121 -3.64 -2.88 -17.42
C VAL A 121 -4.07 -1.50 -16.95
N ARG A 122 -3.93 -0.44 -17.77
CA ARG A 122 -4.41 0.91 -17.43
C ARG A 122 -5.89 0.92 -17.11
N THR A 123 -6.71 0.30 -17.94
CA THR A 123 -8.16 0.20 -17.72
C THR A 123 -8.47 -0.42 -16.35
N LEU A 124 -7.78 -1.51 -15.99
CA LEU A 124 -8.00 -2.17 -14.70
C LEU A 124 -7.57 -1.30 -13.50
N LEU A 125 -6.46 -0.56 -13.64
CA LEU A 125 -5.98 0.35 -12.61
C LEU A 125 -6.92 1.54 -12.42
N GLU A 126 -7.35 2.17 -13.53
CA GLU A 126 -8.26 3.32 -13.53
C GLU A 126 -9.63 2.98 -12.93
N GLU A 127 -10.19 1.80 -13.24
CA GLU A 127 -11.45 1.31 -12.65
C GLU A 127 -11.38 1.21 -11.12
N ARG A 128 -10.18 1.13 -10.55
CA ARG A 128 -9.92 1.06 -9.10
C ARG A 128 -9.36 2.36 -8.51
N GLY A 129 -9.35 3.43 -9.30
CA GLY A 129 -8.84 4.73 -8.87
C GLY A 129 -7.34 4.76 -8.65
N ILE A 130 -6.58 3.81 -9.23
CA ILE A 130 -5.13 3.77 -9.17
C ILE A 130 -4.61 4.54 -10.40
N VAL A 131 -4.39 5.84 -10.23
CA VAL A 131 -3.98 6.74 -11.33
C VAL A 131 -2.48 7.00 -11.37
N ASP A 132 -1.78 6.84 -10.24
CA ASP A 132 -0.34 7.07 -10.12
C ASP A 132 0.44 5.80 -10.54
N SER A 133 0.46 5.52 -11.84
CA SER A 133 1.18 4.38 -12.40
C SER A 133 2.12 4.82 -13.51
N VAL A 134 3.34 4.26 -13.52
CA VAL A 134 4.34 4.49 -14.56
C VAL A 134 4.56 3.20 -15.34
N PHE A 135 4.49 3.30 -16.67
CA PHE A 135 4.74 2.19 -17.57
C PHE A 135 6.07 2.43 -18.28
N ASP A 136 7.08 1.67 -17.89
CA ASP A 136 8.39 1.67 -18.56
C ASP A 136 8.51 0.39 -19.40
N LEU A 137 8.10 0.49 -20.66
CA LEU A 137 8.05 -0.64 -21.58
C LEU A 137 9.26 -0.58 -22.53
N LYS A 138 10.10 -1.59 -22.51
CA LYS A 138 11.26 -1.71 -23.40
C LYS A 138 10.88 -1.83 -24.89
N ARG A 139 9.67 -2.30 -25.18
CA ARG A 139 9.12 -2.44 -26.54
C ARG A 139 7.66 -2.02 -26.54
N ALA A 140 7.23 -1.43 -27.64
CA ALA A 140 5.81 -1.13 -27.84
C ALA A 140 5.01 -2.44 -27.84
N PRO A 141 3.99 -2.58 -26.98
CA PRO A 141 3.18 -3.77 -26.95
C PRO A 141 2.31 -3.87 -28.21
N GLN A 142 2.14 -5.08 -28.72
CA GLN A 142 1.26 -5.34 -29.87
C GLN A 142 -0.16 -5.58 -29.37
N ALA A 143 -1.13 -5.10 -30.17
CA ALA A 143 -2.54 -5.40 -29.91
C ALA A 143 -2.80 -6.90 -30.08
N ARG A 144 -3.48 -7.47 -29.11
CA ARG A 144 -3.94 -8.88 -29.14
C ARG A 144 -5.35 -8.93 -29.67
N GLU A 145 -5.61 -9.87 -30.58
CA GLU A 145 -6.97 -10.08 -31.10
C GLU A 145 -7.97 -10.37 -29.96
N TYR A 146 -7.56 -11.24 -29.04
CA TYR A 146 -8.29 -11.55 -27.82
C TYR A 146 -7.35 -11.66 -26.63
N CYS A 147 -7.78 -11.13 -25.48
CA CYS A 147 -7.14 -11.34 -24.19
C CYS A 147 -8.25 -11.63 -23.17
N VAL A 148 -8.20 -12.79 -22.54
CA VAL A 148 -9.28 -13.27 -21.67
C VAL A 148 -8.80 -13.32 -20.23
N GLN A 149 -9.54 -12.65 -19.36
CA GLN A 149 -9.52 -12.87 -17.93
C GLN A 149 -10.61 -13.90 -17.61
N HIS A 150 -10.24 -15.02 -16.98
CA HIS A 150 -11.20 -16.08 -16.69
C HIS A 150 -11.14 -16.52 -15.24
N ARG A 151 -12.13 -16.11 -14.44
CA ARG A 151 -12.30 -16.49 -13.02
C ARG A 151 -11.04 -16.26 -12.17
N GLU A 152 -10.27 -15.23 -12.50
CA GLU A 152 -9.07 -14.82 -11.78
C GLU A 152 -9.25 -13.40 -11.23
N SER A 153 -8.47 -13.03 -10.21
CA SER A 153 -8.48 -11.66 -9.69
C SER A 153 -7.87 -10.70 -10.72
N ASP A 154 -8.27 -9.42 -10.64
CA ASP A 154 -7.67 -8.38 -11.49
C ASP A 154 -6.16 -8.31 -11.27
N LEU A 155 -5.69 -8.53 -10.03
CA LEU A 155 -4.26 -8.59 -9.71
C LEU A 155 -3.56 -9.76 -10.40
N ALA A 156 -4.08 -10.98 -10.25
CA ALA A 156 -3.49 -12.17 -10.89
C ALA A 156 -3.47 -12.04 -12.41
N PHE A 157 -4.51 -11.42 -12.99
CA PHE A 157 -4.56 -11.16 -14.42
C PHE A 157 -3.47 -10.16 -14.84
N ILE A 158 -3.27 -9.06 -14.10
CA ILE A 158 -2.19 -8.09 -14.37
C ILE A 158 -0.82 -8.76 -14.24
N GLU A 159 -0.58 -9.53 -13.18
CA GLU A 159 0.67 -10.25 -12.97
C GLU A 159 0.98 -11.20 -14.14
N ARG A 160 -0.03 -11.93 -14.61
CA ARG A 160 0.08 -12.81 -15.78
C ARG A 160 0.34 -12.06 -17.09
N LEU A 161 -0.16 -10.83 -17.22
CA LEU A 161 0.08 -10.01 -18.41
C LEU A 161 1.46 -9.36 -18.40
N ALA A 162 2.03 -9.12 -17.20
CA ALA A 162 3.32 -8.48 -17.00
C ALA A 162 4.51 -9.45 -17.02
N ALA A 163 4.27 -10.76 -16.92
CA ALA A 163 5.28 -11.82 -17.00
C ALA A 163 5.77 -12.02 -18.44
#